data_ff4b93207762ca7bf75dd2701f5b3266
#
_entry.id   ff4b93207762ca7bf75dd2701f5b3266
#
_cell.length_a   1.000
_cell.length_b   1.000
_cell.length_c   1.000
_cell.angle_alpha   90.00
_cell.angle_beta   90.00
_cell.angle_gamma   90.00
#
_symmetry.space_group_name_H-M   'P 1'
#
loop_
_entity.id
_entity.type
_entity.pdbx_description
1 polymer ?
#
loop_
_entity_poly.entity_id
_entity_poly.type
_entity_poly.pdbx_seq_one_letter_code
_entity_poly.pdbx_strand_id
1 'polypeptide(L)'
;VSDGEQAKPRRRRGRRRARRAVGPSENRTDNSALEGAAAAKPAKSGRSRSTRNGPERLRTVHETSAGGLVIDGIDRPREEQVAALIGRVDRRGRMLWSLPKGHIELGETAEQTAIREVAEETGIRGSVLAALGRIDYWFVTDGRRVHKTVHHYLMRCAGGELSDDDLEVAEVAWVPIAELPSRLAYADERRLAEVADELIDKLQSDGPAALPPLPPTSPRRRPQTHSRTRHRRPDESTRGRKNGHGPGP
;
A
#
# COMPACT_ATOMS: atom_id res chain seq x y z
N VAL A 1 -51.68 -34.97 -26.89
CA VAL A 1 -52.84 -34.07 -26.70
C VAL A 1 -52.78 -33.54 -25.29
N SER A 2 -52.28 -32.38 -25.07
CA SER A 2 -52.77 -31.39 -24.11
C SER A 2 -51.83 -30.20 -24.10
N ASP A 3 -52.39 -29.09 -24.51
CA ASP A 3 -51.84 -27.76 -24.52
C ASP A 3 -51.52 -27.25 -23.11
N GLY A 4 -50.40 -26.60 -22.95
CA GLY A 4 -49.96 -25.90 -21.73
C GLY A 4 -49.58 -24.48 -22.04
N GLU A 5 -50.49 -23.62 -21.73
CA GLU A 5 -50.59 -22.17 -21.93
C GLU A 5 -49.44 -21.39 -21.32
N GLN A 6 -48.82 -20.49 -22.12
CA GLN A 6 -47.75 -19.55 -21.72
C GLN A 6 -48.34 -18.33 -21.01
N ALA A 7 -47.97 -18.10 -19.77
CA ALA A 7 -48.23 -16.87 -19.04
C ALA A 7 -47.07 -15.84 -19.19
N LYS A 8 -47.36 -14.67 -19.83
CA LYS A 8 -46.46 -13.53 -19.96
C LYS A 8 -46.42 -12.71 -18.65
N PRO A 9 -45.27 -12.25 -18.17
CA PRO A 9 -45.21 -11.33 -17.06
C PRO A 9 -45.43 -9.86 -17.48
N ARG A 10 -46.29 -9.20 -16.71
CA ARG A 10 -46.69 -7.80 -16.83
C ARG A 10 -45.54 -6.84 -16.55
N ARG A 11 -45.28 -5.90 -17.47
CA ARG A 11 -44.42 -4.73 -17.33
C ARG A 11 -45.00 -3.74 -16.30
N ARG A 12 -44.29 -3.49 -15.18
CA ARG A 12 -44.55 -2.33 -14.31
C ARG A 12 -43.71 -1.15 -14.79
N ARG A 13 -44.40 -0.10 -15.24
CA ARG A 13 -43.87 1.24 -15.51
C ARG A 13 -43.52 1.91 -14.15
N GLY A 14 -42.23 2.13 -13.85
CA GLY A 14 -41.75 2.96 -12.76
C GLY A 14 -41.35 4.35 -13.29
N ARG A 15 -41.92 5.38 -12.69
CA ARG A 15 -41.79 6.81 -13.00
C ARG A 15 -40.35 7.29 -12.90
N ARG A 16 -39.83 7.89 -13.97
CA ARG A 16 -38.63 8.74 -13.98
C ARG A 16 -38.91 10.01 -13.20
N ARG A 17 -38.19 10.26 -12.10
CA ARG A 17 -38.01 11.60 -11.50
C ARG A 17 -36.66 12.14 -12.00
N ALA A 18 -36.72 13.17 -12.81
CA ALA A 18 -35.60 14.01 -13.20
C ALA A 18 -35.03 14.74 -11.95
N ARG A 19 -33.74 14.58 -11.68
CA ARG A 19 -33.01 15.48 -10.80
C ARG A 19 -32.12 16.38 -11.64
N ARG A 20 -32.43 17.65 -11.51
CA ARG A 20 -31.84 18.85 -12.07
C ARG A 20 -30.38 18.96 -11.74
N ALA A 21 -29.52 19.13 -12.74
CA ALA A 21 -28.10 19.48 -12.59
C ALA A 21 -27.99 20.93 -12.13
N VAL A 22 -27.22 21.19 -11.12
CA VAL A 22 -26.76 22.54 -10.73
C VAL A 22 -25.30 22.63 -11.14
N GLY A 23 -25.02 23.51 -12.12
CA GLY A 23 -23.67 23.80 -12.57
C GLY A 23 -22.93 24.76 -11.64
N PRO A 24 -21.61 24.89 -11.76
CA PRO A 24 -20.79 25.74 -10.91
C PRO A 24 -20.93 27.23 -11.28
N SER A 25 -21.07 28.07 -10.25
CA SER A 25 -21.12 29.53 -10.33
C SER A 25 -19.70 30.09 -10.50
N GLU A 26 -19.51 30.78 -11.60
CA GLU A 26 -18.34 31.64 -11.86
C GLU A 26 -18.45 32.92 -11.01
N ASN A 27 -17.42 33.26 -10.26
CA ASN A 27 -17.32 34.52 -9.54
C ASN A 27 -16.51 35.50 -10.40
N ARG A 28 -17.20 36.47 -10.98
CA ARG A 28 -16.60 37.63 -11.65
C ARG A 28 -16.30 38.69 -10.60
N THR A 29 -15.06 39.17 -10.67
CA THR A 29 -14.58 40.39 -10.04
C THR A 29 -15.12 41.58 -10.81
N ASP A 30 -15.66 42.56 -10.09
CA ASP A 30 -15.74 43.92 -10.57
C ASP A 30 -15.26 44.92 -9.53
N ASN A 31 -14.38 45.80 -10.01
CA ASN A 31 -13.63 46.84 -9.33
C ASN A 31 -14.29 48.17 -9.69
N SER A 32 -14.70 48.99 -8.75
CA SER A 32 -14.71 50.43 -9.00
C SER A 32 -14.73 51.27 -7.71
N ALA A 33 -13.95 52.29 -7.78
CA ALA A 33 -13.60 53.28 -6.80
C ALA A 33 -14.73 54.27 -6.46
N LEU A 34 -14.63 54.97 -5.33
CA LEU A 34 -14.53 56.42 -5.22
C LEU A 34 -14.55 56.89 -3.76
N GLU A 35 -13.52 57.57 -3.36
CA GLU A 35 -13.30 58.85 -2.63
C GLU A 35 -14.29 59.33 -1.56
N GLY A 36 -13.72 59.84 -0.46
CA GLY A 36 -14.35 60.88 0.37
C GLY A 36 -13.88 60.93 1.83
N ALA A 37 -12.80 61.62 2.08
CA ALA A 37 -12.42 62.57 3.15
C ALA A 37 -12.97 62.45 4.59
N ALA A 38 -12.07 62.59 5.55
CA ALA A 38 -11.92 63.48 6.68
C ALA A 38 -11.66 62.87 8.05
N ALA A 39 -10.52 63.22 8.55
CA ALA A 39 -9.89 63.30 9.84
C ALA A 39 -10.72 63.14 11.14
N ALA A 40 -10.21 62.26 12.04
CA ALA A 40 -10.08 62.48 13.49
C ALA A 40 -9.13 61.44 14.13
N LYS A 41 -8.06 61.87 14.76
CA LYS A 41 -7.28 61.18 15.80
C LYS A 41 -7.79 61.62 17.16
N PRO A 42 -7.48 60.98 18.30
CA PRO A 42 -6.78 59.74 18.63
C PRO A 42 -7.47 58.92 19.72
N ALA A 43 -7.13 57.62 19.83
CA ALA A 43 -7.04 56.95 21.14
C ALA A 43 -6.18 55.71 21.05
N LYS A 44 -5.09 55.72 21.83
CA LYS A 44 -4.25 54.54 22.08
C LYS A 44 -5.07 53.56 22.93
N SER A 45 -5.49 52.44 22.36
CA SER A 45 -5.97 51.29 23.12
C SER A 45 -5.21 50.05 22.66
N GLY A 46 -4.91 49.23 23.66
CA GLY A 46 -3.98 48.14 23.70
C GLY A 46 -3.97 47.21 22.45
N ARG A 47 -2.77 46.90 21.99
CA ARG A 47 -2.51 45.80 21.08
C ARG A 47 -2.91 44.46 21.76
N SER A 48 -4.15 44.10 21.64
CA SER A 48 -4.55 42.71 21.74
C SER A 48 -3.79 41.95 20.62
N ARG A 49 -2.80 41.16 21.00
CA ARG A 49 -2.20 40.17 20.11
C ARG A 49 -3.29 39.14 19.81
N SER A 50 -4.06 39.39 18.78
CA SER A 50 -4.84 38.37 18.13
C SER A 50 -3.87 37.29 17.67
N THR A 51 -3.75 36.21 18.42
CA THR A 51 -3.18 34.97 17.97
C THR A 51 -4.06 34.46 16.82
N ARG A 52 -3.69 34.84 15.61
CA ARG A 52 -4.23 34.20 14.41
C ARG A 52 -3.79 32.74 14.48
N ASN A 53 -4.61 31.87 15.08
CA ASN A 53 -4.56 30.44 14.84
C ASN A 53 -4.92 30.21 13.37
N GLY A 54 -3.95 30.41 12.49
CA GLY A 54 -4.03 29.84 11.15
C GLY A 54 -4.14 28.31 11.28
N PRO A 55 -4.79 27.62 10.35
CA PRO A 55 -4.89 26.16 10.42
C PRO A 55 -3.49 25.58 10.63
N GLU A 56 -3.33 24.85 11.74
CA GLU A 56 -2.08 24.23 12.12
C GLU A 56 -1.62 23.33 10.97
N ARG A 57 -0.55 23.72 10.29
CA ARG A 57 -0.02 22.96 9.16
C ARG A 57 0.59 21.67 9.70
N LEU A 58 -0.07 20.54 9.46
CA LEU A 58 0.45 19.25 9.82
C LEU A 58 1.88 19.06 9.28
N ARG A 59 2.80 18.63 10.14
CA ARG A 59 4.17 18.30 9.73
C ARG A 59 4.12 17.16 8.73
N THR A 60 4.75 17.31 7.57
CA THR A 60 4.91 16.26 6.58
C THR A 60 6.11 15.37 6.93
N VAL A 61 5.88 14.06 6.87
CA VAL A 61 6.89 13.01 7.03
C VAL A 61 6.92 12.18 5.76
N HIS A 62 8.11 11.79 5.32
CA HIS A 62 8.31 10.92 4.16
C HIS A 62 8.70 9.52 4.63
N GLU A 63 7.96 8.52 4.17
CA GLU A 63 8.24 7.11 4.41
C GLU A 63 8.54 6.41 3.08
N THR A 64 9.49 5.50 3.09
CA THR A 64 9.78 4.64 1.95
C THR A 64 9.71 3.18 2.35
N SER A 65 9.08 2.40 1.49
CA SER A 65 8.92 0.96 1.62
C SER A 65 9.34 0.28 0.34
N ALA A 66 9.55 -1.02 0.39
CA ALA A 66 9.71 -1.83 -0.79
C ALA A 66 9.03 -3.18 -0.60
N GLY A 67 8.67 -3.81 -1.70
CA GLY A 67 8.05 -5.11 -1.73
C GLY A 67 8.08 -5.72 -3.12
N GLY A 68 7.40 -6.83 -3.32
CA GLY A 68 7.49 -7.53 -4.59
C GLY A 68 6.29 -8.41 -4.91
N LEU A 69 6.13 -8.65 -6.18
CA LEU A 69 5.29 -9.69 -6.74
C LEU A 69 6.19 -10.91 -7.02
N VAL A 70 6.17 -11.89 -6.11
CA VAL A 70 6.95 -13.11 -6.27
C VAL A 70 6.11 -14.18 -6.97
N ILE A 71 6.67 -14.72 -8.07
CA ILE A 71 6.00 -15.69 -8.93
C ILE A 71 6.70 -17.04 -8.81
N ASP A 72 5.93 -18.08 -8.45
CA ASP A 72 6.34 -19.45 -8.67
C ASP A 72 5.93 -19.91 -10.06
N GLY A 73 6.79 -20.76 -10.68
CA GLY A 73 6.56 -21.25 -12.04
C GLY A 73 6.72 -20.18 -13.13
N ILE A 74 7.46 -19.09 -12.91
CA ILE A 74 7.58 -17.97 -13.87
C ILE A 74 8.08 -18.37 -15.26
N ASP A 75 8.80 -19.49 -15.39
CA ASP A 75 9.27 -20.05 -16.66
C ASP A 75 8.32 -21.11 -17.24
N ARG A 76 7.22 -21.43 -16.55
CA ARG A 76 6.22 -22.41 -16.97
C ARG A 76 5.11 -21.74 -17.77
N PRO A 77 4.22 -22.53 -18.39
CA PRO A 77 3.00 -22.01 -19.00
C PRO A 77 2.19 -21.12 -18.01
N ARG A 78 1.49 -20.15 -18.57
CA ARG A 78 0.80 -19.09 -17.81
C ARG A 78 -0.15 -19.61 -16.75
N GLU A 79 -0.85 -20.71 -17.07
CA GLU A 79 -1.85 -21.38 -16.21
C GLU A 79 -1.21 -22.09 -15.00
N GLU A 80 0.10 -22.29 -15.01
CA GLU A 80 0.87 -22.87 -13.89
C GLU A 80 1.54 -21.81 -13.02
N GLN A 81 1.46 -20.53 -13.42
CA GLN A 81 2.12 -19.43 -12.71
C GLN A 81 1.24 -18.93 -11.58
N VAL A 82 1.81 -18.85 -10.39
CA VAL A 82 1.12 -18.36 -9.20
C VAL A 82 1.93 -17.29 -8.47
N ALA A 83 1.25 -16.32 -7.89
CA ALA A 83 1.83 -15.25 -7.10
C ALA A 83 1.52 -15.43 -5.63
N ALA A 84 2.47 -15.16 -4.74
CA ALA A 84 2.20 -15.09 -3.31
C ALA A 84 1.62 -13.71 -2.98
N LEU A 85 0.43 -13.71 -2.38
CA LEU A 85 -0.25 -12.51 -1.86
C LEU A 85 -0.45 -12.62 -0.36
N ILE A 86 -0.52 -11.46 0.28
CA ILE A 86 -0.89 -11.33 1.69
C ILE A 86 -2.31 -10.79 1.82
N GLY A 87 -3.08 -11.36 2.74
CA GLY A 87 -4.40 -10.93 3.13
C GLY A 87 -4.38 -10.19 4.46
N ARG A 88 -5.02 -9.02 4.53
CA ARG A 88 -5.22 -8.25 5.76
C ARG A 88 -6.69 -7.94 5.95
N VAL A 89 -7.18 -8.07 7.18
CA VAL A 89 -8.58 -7.78 7.49
C VAL A 89 -8.73 -6.28 7.77
N ASP A 90 -9.63 -5.61 7.05
CA ASP A 90 -9.95 -4.21 7.29
C ASP A 90 -10.82 -4.02 8.56
N ARG A 91 -11.07 -2.77 8.95
CA ARG A 91 -11.91 -2.43 10.12
C ARG A 91 -13.37 -2.89 10.00
N ARG A 92 -13.79 -3.31 8.81
CA ARG A 92 -15.15 -3.83 8.50
C ARG A 92 -15.18 -5.34 8.41
N GLY A 93 -14.06 -6.03 8.72
CA GLY A 93 -13.92 -7.48 8.65
C GLY A 93 -13.75 -8.04 7.24
N ARG A 94 -13.42 -7.22 6.23
CA ARG A 94 -13.20 -7.68 4.86
C ARG A 94 -11.74 -8.03 4.65
N MET A 95 -11.48 -9.16 4.02
CA MET A 95 -10.14 -9.54 3.57
C MET A 95 -9.73 -8.66 2.38
N LEU A 96 -8.58 -7.99 2.50
CA LEU A 96 -7.96 -7.18 1.46
C LEU A 96 -6.64 -7.84 1.06
N TRP A 97 -6.59 -8.33 -0.16
CA TRP A 97 -5.39 -8.94 -0.73
C TRP A 97 -4.48 -7.89 -1.34
N SER A 98 -3.18 -8.00 -1.08
CA SER A 98 -2.16 -7.05 -1.54
C SER A 98 -0.81 -7.71 -1.73
N LEU A 99 0.11 -7.00 -2.37
CA LEU A 99 1.50 -7.39 -2.50
C LEU A 99 2.22 -7.26 -1.15
N PRO A 100 3.08 -8.24 -0.77
CA PRO A 100 3.93 -8.13 0.42
C PRO A 100 4.90 -6.96 0.31
N LYS A 101 5.05 -6.17 1.39
CA LYS A 101 5.89 -4.97 1.42
C LYS A 101 6.09 -4.44 2.83
N GLY A 102 7.22 -3.86 3.08
CA GLY A 102 7.48 -3.19 4.36
C GLY A 102 8.53 -2.08 4.28
N HIS A 103 8.93 -1.57 5.41
CA HIS A 103 9.77 -0.38 5.48
C HIS A 103 11.23 -0.69 5.12
N ILE A 104 11.86 0.22 4.33
CA ILE A 104 13.30 0.15 4.08
C ILE A 104 14.03 0.47 5.38
N GLU A 105 14.81 -0.46 5.88
CA GLU A 105 15.60 -0.30 7.08
C GLU A 105 16.92 0.46 6.82
N LEU A 106 17.57 0.89 7.90
CA LEU A 106 18.85 1.57 7.82
C LEU A 106 19.91 0.63 7.24
N GLY A 107 20.58 1.07 6.17
CA GLY A 107 21.61 0.28 5.49
C GLY A 107 21.07 -0.60 4.36
N GLU A 108 19.76 -0.75 4.20
CA GLU A 108 19.16 -1.52 3.11
C GLU A 108 18.94 -0.69 1.85
N THR A 109 19.06 -1.33 0.70
CA THR A 109 18.50 -0.87 -0.57
C THR A 109 17.04 -1.29 -0.70
N ALA A 110 16.31 -0.70 -1.66
CA ALA A 110 14.91 -1.09 -1.89
C ALA A 110 14.77 -2.56 -2.32
N GLU A 111 15.71 -3.08 -3.13
CA GLU A 111 15.73 -4.49 -3.53
C GLU A 111 15.95 -5.43 -2.33
N GLN A 112 16.91 -5.09 -1.48
CA GLN A 112 17.19 -5.89 -0.27
C GLN A 112 15.98 -5.94 0.64
N THR A 113 15.31 -4.79 0.83
CA THR A 113 14.06 -4.71 1.59
C THR A 113 12.98 -5.56 0.94
N ALA A 114 12.79 -5.49 -0.38
CA ALA A 114 11.77 -6.30 -1.06
C ALA A 114 11.99 -7.79 -0.86
N ILE A 115 13.24 -8.26 -0.95
CA ILE A 115 13.60 -9.67 -0.69
C ILE A 115 13.27 -10.06 0.76
N ARG A 116 13.66 -9.23 1.72
CA ARG A 116 13.41 -9.47 3.15
C ARG A 116 11.92 -9.48 3.47
N GLU A 117 11.18 -8.45 3.05
CA GLU A 117 9.75 -8.30 3.38
C GLU A 117 8.90 -9.42 2.75
N VAL A 118 9.19 -9.79 1.49
CA VAL A 118 8.52 -10.94 0.86
C VAL A 118 8.74 -12.21 1.69
N ALA A 119 9.99 -12.46 2.14
CA ALA A 119 10.29 -13.63 2.93
C ALA A 119 9.64 -13.59 4.33
N GLU A 120 9.59 -12.41 4.96
CA GLU A 120 9.02 -12.24 6.30
C GLU A 120 7.48 -12.32 6.31
N GLU A 121 6.82 -11.70 5.30
CA GLU A 121 5.36 -11.65 5.23
C GLU A 121 4.73 -12.88 4.57
N THR A 122 5.49 -13.67 3.79
CA THR A 122 4.93 -14.81 3.05
C THR A 122 5.62 -16.16 3.31
N GLY A 123 6.81 -16.17 3.92
CA GLY A 123 7.66 -17.37 4.02
C GLY A 123 8.44 -17.70 2.72
N ILE A 124 8.17 -16.98 1.61
CA ILE A 124 8.75 -17.28 0.29
C ILE A 124 10.03 -16.48 0.05
N ARG A 125 11.09 -17.18 -0.32
CA ARG A 125 12.33 -16.56 -0.77
C ARG A 125 12.23 -16.22 -2.25
N GLY A 126 12.53 -14.98 -2.59
CA GLY A 126 12.50 -14.51 -3.97
C GLY A 126 13.81 -13.89 -4.41
N SER A 127 14.07 -13.88 -5.70
CA SER A 127 15.14 -13.11 -6.34
C SER A 127 14.55 -12.05 -7.26
N VAL A 128 15.07 -10.84 -7.20
CA VAL A 128 14.58 -9.71 -8.01
C VAL A 128 14.97 -9.90 -9.47
N LEU A 129 14.00 -9.74 -10.38
CA LEU A 129 14.17 -9.81 -11.83
C LEU A 129 14.12 -8.43 -12.48
N ALA A 130 13.11 -7.63 -12.14
CA ALA A 130 12.88 -6.30 -12.71
C ALA A 130 12.15 -5.38 -11.73
N ALA A 131 12.23 -4.07 -11.93
CA ALA A 131 11.39 -3.12 -11.23
C ALA A 131 10.02 -3.05 -11.90
N LEU A 132 8.94 -3.20 -11.11
CA LEU A 132 7.56 -3.00 -11.56
C LEU A 132 7.17 -1.52 -11.54
N GLY A 133 7.77 -0.74 -10.64
CA GLY A 133 7.47 0.68 -10.47
C GLY A 133 7.35 1.07 -9.01
N ARG A 134 6.72 2.23 -8.79
CA ARG A 134 6.47 2.74 -7.44
C ARG A 134 5.04 3.24 -7.31
N ILE A 135 4.51 3.13 -6.08
CA ILE A 135 3.22 3.69 -5.69
C ILE A 135 3.49 4.78 -4.66
N ASP A 136 2.93 5.97 -4.89
CA ASP A 136 3.01 7.11 -3.98
C ASP A 136 1.61 7.41 -3.43
N TYR A 137 1.45 7.51 -2.11
CA TYR A 137 0.19 7.89 -1.50
C TYR A 137 0.37 8.71 -0.23
N TRP A 138 -0.71 9.41 0.15
CA TRP A 138 -0.75 10.31 1.29
C TRP A 138 -1.80 9.86 2.30
N PHE A 139 -1.46 9.94 3.57
CA PHE A 139 -2.42 9.74 4.66
C PHE A 139 -2.07 10.61 5.86
N VAL A 140 -3.00 10.70 6.81
CA VAL A 140 -2.79 11.43 8.07
C VAL A 140 -2.86 10.42 9.21
N THR A 141 -1.83 10.43 10.05
CA THR A 141 -1.77 9.63 11.27
C THR A 141 -1.03 10.41 12.36
N ASP A 142 -1.43 10.27 13.60
CA ASP A 142 -0.79 10.91 14.77
C ASP A 142 -0.53 12.42 14.60
N GLY A 143 -1.49 13.15 14.00
CA GLY A 143 -1.36 14.58 13.74
C GLY A 143 -0.29 14.95 12.71
N ARG A 144 0.14 14.01 11.86
CA ARG A 144 1.14 14.20 10.82
C ARG A 144 0.59 13.79 9.46
N ARG A 145 1.03 14.50 8.42
CA ARG A 145 0.78 14.12 7.03
C ARG A 145 1.94 13.25 6.56
N VAL A 146 1.65 12.02 6.18
CA VAL A 146 2.65 11.07 5.68
C VAL A 146 2.56 10.98 4.16
N HIS A 147 3.71 11.16 3.49
CA HIS A 147 3.92 10.80 2.10
C HIS A 147 4.66 9.49 2.07
N LYS A 148 4.02 8.42 1.59
CA LYS A 148 4.62 7.11 1.50
C LYS A 148 4.88 6.72 0.05
N THR A 149 6.13 6.35 -0.25
CA THR A 149 6.56 5.80 -1.51
C THR A 149 6.88 4.32 -1.31
N VAL A 150 6.32 3.45 -2.15
CA VAL A 150 6.57 2.00 -2.12
C VAL A 150 7.15 1.56 -3.45
N HIS A 151 8.37 1.00 -3.44
CA HIS A 151 9.02 0.40 -4.60
C HIS A 151 8.59 -1.06 -4.73
N HIS A 152 8.19 -1.48 -5.93
CA HIS A 152 7.77 -2.85 -6.18
C HIS A 152 8.62 -3.51 -7.26
N TYR A 153 8.90 -4.79 -7.08
CA TYR A 153 9.74 -5.59 -7.95
C TYR A 153 9.03 -6.86 -8.39
N LEU A 154 9.27 -7.28 -9.64
CA LEU A 154 8.98 -8.62 -10.10
C LEU A 154 10.06 -9.54 -9.55
N MET A 155 9.65 -10.64 -8.93
CA MET A 155 10.57 -11.58 -8.28
C MET A 155 10.26 -13.01 -8.71
N ARG A 156 11.32 -13.80 -8.90
CA ARG A 156 11.25 -15.23 -9.09
C ARG A 156 11.22 -15.93 -7.73
N CYS A 157 10.34 -16.88 -7.55
CA CYS A 157 10.38 -17.77 -6.38
C CYS A 157 11.68 -18.59 -6.40
N ALA A 158 12.39 -18.59 -5.30
CA ALA A 158 13.61 -19.37 -5.06
C ALA A 158 13.40 -20.45 -3.97
N GLY A 159 12.13 -20.71 -3.62
CA GLY A 159 11.72 -21.69 -2.62
C GLY A 159 11.19 -21.06 -1.33
N GLY A 160 10.88 -21.88 -0.36
CA GLY A 160 10.17 -21.52 0.87
C GLY A 160 8.81 -22.19 0.90
N GLU A 161 8.11 -22.04 2.02
CA GLU A 161 6.74 -22.49 2.22
C GLU A 161 5.91 -21.29 2.69
N LEU A 162 4.65 -21.23 2.27
CA LEU A 162 3.76 -20.15 2.73
C LEU A 162 3.66 -20.17 4.26
N SER A 163 3.85 -19.01 4.87
CA SER A 163 3.72 -18.81 6.31
C SER A 163 3.04 -17.48 6.57
N ASP A 164 2.09 -17.48 7.52
CA ASP A 164 1.39 -16.32 8.08
C ASP A 164 1.88 -15.96 9.49
N ASP A 165 3.13 -16.30 9.81
CA ASP A 165 3.73 -16.02 11.12
C ASP A 165 3.88 -14.51 11.42
N ASP A 166 3.77 -13.65 10.42
CA ASP A 166 3.79 -12.20 10.60
C ASP A 166 2.45 -11.72 11.19
N LEU A 167 2.51 -11.05 12.34
CA LEU A 167 1.32 -10.55 13.06
C LEU A 167 0.50 -9.51 12.28
N GLU A 168 1.06 -8.91 11.23
CA GLU A 168 0.37 -7.94 10.38
C GLU A 168 -0.40 -8.62 9.23
N VAL A 169 -0.16 -9.90 9.00
CA VAL A 169 -0.77 -10.72 7.94
C VAL A 169 -1.82 -11.64 8.55
N ALA A 170 -3.00 -11.69 7.97
CA ALA A 170 -4.08 -12.57 8.41
C ALA A 170 -4.10 -13.89 7.63
N GLU A 171 -3.63 -13.87 6.38
CA GLU A 171 -3.60 -15.04 5.49
C GLU A 171 -2.55 -14.82 4.41
N VAL A 172 -1.90 -15.89 3.96
CA VAL A 172 -1.01 -15.91 2.79
C VAL A 172 -1.49 -16.96 1.82
N ALA A 173 -1.52 -16.65 0.53
CA ALA A 173 -2.00 -17.57 -0.48
C ALA A 173 -1.22 -17.48 -1.79
N TRP A 174 -1.06 -18.64 -2.45
CA TRP A 174 -0.74 -18.68 -3.87
C TRP A 174 -2.00 -18.38 -4.69
N VAL A 175 -1.92 -17.39 -5.57
CA VAL A 175 -3.01 -16.95 -6.44
C VAL A 175 -2.56 -17.06 -7.89
N PRO A 176 -3.33 -17.69 -8.79
CA PRO A 176 -3.04 -17.71 -10.21
C PRO A 176 -2.84 -16.28 -10.73
N ILE A 177 -1.79 -16.06 -11.54
CA ILE A 177 -1.50 -14.70 -12.03
C ILE A 177 -2.66 -14.11 -12.84
N ALA A 178 -3.43 -14.94 -13.54
CA ALA A 178 -4.64 -14.52 -14.26
C ALA A 178 -5.74 -13.95 -13.34
N GLU A 179 -5.73 -14.29 -12.06
CA GLU A 179 -6.71 -13.80 -11.08
C GLU A 179 -6.27 -12.50 -10.38
N LEU A 180 -5.01 -12.07 -10.52
CA LEU A 180 -4.49 -10.88 -9.84
C LEU A 180 -5.34 -9.62 -10.05
N PRO A 181 -5.85 -9.31 -11.27
CA PRO A 181 -6.67 -8.11 -11.48
C PRO A 181 -7.96 -8.11 -10.66
N SER A 182 -8.53 -9.27 -10.37
CA SER A 182 -9.76 -9.41 -9.58
C SER A 182 -9.49 -9.58 -8.08
N ARG A 183 -8.33 -10.13 -7.73
CA ARG A 183 -7.97 -10.45 -6.35
C ARG A 183 -7.36 -9.26 -5.61
N LEU A 184 -6.48 -8.49 -6.25
CA LEU A 184 -5.82 -7.33 -5.63
C LEU A 184 -6.81 -6.24 -5.26
N ALA A 185 -6.79 -5.82 -4.00
CA ALA A 185 -7.71 -4.81 -3.47
C ALA A 185 -7.45 -3.41 -4.02
N TYR A 186 -6.20 -3.07 -4.35
CA TYR A 186 -5.77 -1.72 -4.69
C TYR A 186 -5.55 -1.54 -6.20
N ALA A 187 -6.10 -0.46 -6.77
CA ALA A 187 -6.00 -0.18 -8.20
C ALA A 187 -4.56 0.00 -8.69
N ASP A 188 -3.70 0.59 -7.87
CA ASP A 188 -2.31 0.81 -8.24
C ASP A 188 -1.52 -0.51 -8.26
N GLU A 189 -1.81 -1.46 -7.36
CA GLU A 189 -1.21 -2.80 -7.40
C GLU A 189 -1.70 -3.61 -8.60
N ARG A 190 -2.95 -3.44 -9.04
CA ARG A 190 -3.45 -4.06 -10.29
C ARG A 190 -2.68 -3.59 -11.52
N ARG A 191 -2.34 -2.28 -11.58
CA ARG A 191 -1.48 -1.75 -12.66
C ARG A 191 -0.07 -2.34 -12.62
N LEU A 192 0.48 -2.57 -11.42
CA LEU A 192 1.77 -3.25 -11.30
C LEU A 192 1.69 -4.70 -11.76
N ALA A 193 0.56 -5.39 -11.54
CA ALA A 193 0.33 -6.73 -12.06
C ALA A 193 0.26 -6.75 -13.60
N GLU A 194 -0.33 -5.73 -14.23
CA GLU A 194 -0.31 -5.56 -15.70
C GLU A 194 1.12 -5.36 -16.22
N VAL A 195 1.94 -4.54 -15.56
CA VAL A 195 3.36 -4.38 -15.91
C VAL A 195 4.13 -5.68 -15.73
N ALA A 196 3.84 -6.43 -14.65
CA ALA A 196 4.47 -7.74 -14.42
C ALA A 196 4.15 -8.72 -15.55
N ASP A 197 2.92 -8.71 -16.02
CA ASP A 197 2.44 -9.51 -17.14
C ASP A 197 3.27 -9.31 -18.40
N GLU A 198 3.47 -8.04 -18.79
CA GLU A 198 4.29 -7.66 -19.93
C GLU A 198 5.77 -8.06 -19.76
N LEU A 199 6.31 -7.97 -18.55
CA LEU A 199 7.70 -8.34 -18.26
C LEU A 199 7.89 -9.87 -18.26
N ILE A 200 6.90 -10.62 -17.79
CA ILE A 200 6.91 -12.08 -17.84
C ILE A 200 6.88 -12.57 -19.31
N ASP A 201 6.03 -11.95 -20.14
CA ASP A 201 5.99 -12.28 -21.57
C ASP A 201 7.32 -12.02 -22.26
N LYS A 202 7.96 -10.88 -21.98
CA LYS A 202 9.32 -10.55 -22.49
C LYS A 202 10.37 -11.53 -21.97
N LEU A 203 10.30 -11.89 -20.70
CA LEU A 203 11.23 -12.87 -20.11
C LEU A 203 11.13 -14.23 -20.80
N GLN A 204 9.89 -14.68 -21.07
CA GLN A 204 9.66 -15.98 -21.69
C GLN A 204 9.99 -16.01 -23.18
N SER A 205 9.72 -14.92 -23.93
CA SER A 205 9.98 -14.85 -25.36
C SER A 205 11.44 -14.56 -25.68
N ASP A 206 12.06 -13.62 -24.99
CA ASP A 206 13.37 -13.05 -25.36
C ASP A 206 14.45 -13.31 -24.30
N GLY A 207 14.09 -13.95 -23.20
CA GLY A 207 15.00 -14.30 -22.11
C GLY A 207 15.31 -13.15 -21.14
N PRO A 208 16.15 -13.42 -20.12
CA PRO A 208 16.42 -12.46 -19.05
C PRO A 208 17.08 -11.14 -19.51
N ALA A 209 17.80 -11.16 -20.63
CA ALA A 209 18.45 -9.97 -21.19
C ALA A 209 17.46 -8.92 -21.74
N ALA A 210 16.21 -9.32 -22.00
CA ALA A 210 15.15 -8.43 -22.47
C ALA A 210 14.50 -7.62 -21.35
N LEU A 211 14.75 -8.00 -20.09
CA LEU A 211 14.22 -7.23 -18.95
C LEU A 211 14.96 -5.90 -18.80
N PRO A 212 14.26 -4.82 -18.41
CA PRO A 212 14.89 -3.55 -18.13
C PRO A 212 15.93 -3.69 -17.01
N PRO A 213 17.05 -2.98 -17.07
CA PRO A 213 18.01 -2.96 -15.99
C PRO A 213 17.37 -2.38 -14.72
N LEU A 214 17.78 -2.92 -13.58
CA LEU A 214 17.31 -2.37 -12.30
C LEU A 214 17.78 -0.92 -12.13
N PRO A 215 16.92 -0.02 -11.66
CA PRO A 215 17.32 1.34 -11.39
C PRO A 215 18.40 1.36 -10.30
N PRO A 216 19.37 2.27 -10.38
CA PRO A 216 20.40 2.37 -9.36
C PRO A 216 19.76 2.73 -8.01
N THR A 217 19.98 1.90 -7.00
CA THR A 217 19.52 2.15 -5.64
C THR A 217 20.70 2.35 -4.70
N SER A 218 20.49 3.12 -3.65
CA SER A 218 21.49 3.38 -2.62
C SER A 218 20.96 2.97 -1.26
N PRO A 219 21.82 2.40 -0.40
CA PRO A 219 21.43 2.06 0.94
C PRO A 219 20.90 3.26 1.71
N ARG A 220 19.84 3.06 2.48
CA ARG A 220 19.24 4.09 3.28
C ARG A 220 20.19 4.57 4.38
N ARG A 221 20.46 5.89 4.41
CA ARG A 221 21.43 6.48 5.35
C ARG A 221 20.79 7.07 6.62
N ARG A 222 19.46 7.18 6.69
CA ARG A 222 18.76 7.78 7.85
C ARG A 222 17.57 6.93 8.25
N PRO A 223 17.35 6.72 9.57
CA PRO A 223 16.17 5.99 10.07
C PRO A 223 14.88 6.67 9.64
N GLN A 224 13.82 5.90 9.46
CA GLN A 224 12.47 6.44 9.30
C GLN A 224 11.91 6.82 10.67
N THR A 225 11.26 7.98 10.78
CA THR A 225 10.75 8.51 12.04
C THR A 225 9.57 7.72 12.61
N HIS A 226 9.07 6.70 11.89
CA HIS A 226 7.92 5.88 12.24
C HIS A 226 8.12 4.39 11.97
N SER A 227 9.36 3.93 11.87
CA SER A 227 9.65 2.51 11.92
C SER A 227 9.07 1.96 13.23
N ARG A 228 7.96 1.21 13.17
CA ARG A 228 7.51 0.39 14.28
C ARG A 228 8.60 -0.62 14.51
N THR A 229 9.32 -0.49 15.61
CA THR A 229 10.24 -1.53 16.07
C THR A 229 9.39 -2.78 16.23
N ARG A 230 9.59 -3.78 15.37
CA ARG A 230 8.98 -5.10 15.54
C ARG A 230 9.34 -5.56 16.95
N HIS A 231 8.37 -5.80 17.80
CA HIS A 231 8.60 -6.42 19.08
C HIS A 231 9.07 -7.86 18.78
N ARG A 232 10.40 -8.04 18.79
CA ARG A 232 11.01 -9.35 18.89
C ARG A 232 10.38 -10.03 20.08
N ARG A 233 9.74 -11.19 19.89
CA ARG A 233 9.28 -12.02 21.02
C ARG A 233 10.47 -12.21 21.95
N PRO A 234 10.32 -12.07 23.29
CA PRO A 234 11.37 -12.40 24.20
C PRO A 234 11.71 -13.88 24.02
N ASP A 235 12.98 -14.15 23.76
CA ASP A 235 13.53 -15.49 23.66
C ASP A 235 13.20 -16.28 24.93
N GLU A 236 12.42 -17.36 24.82
CA GLU A 236 12.04 -18.24 25.93
C GLU A 236 13.20 -19.11 26.46
N SER A 237 14.44 -18.85 26.06
CA SER A 237 15.61 -19.69 26.39
C SER A 237 16.23 -19.47 27.76
N THR A 238 15.62 -18.67 28.67
CA THR A 238 16.17 -18.43 30.02
C THR A 238 15.30 -18.95 31.17
N ARG A 239 14.62 -20.07 30.98
CA ARG A 239 14.09 -20.84 32.12
C ARG A 239 14.84 -22.14 32.29
N GLY A 240 15.85 -22.15 33.17
CA GLY A 240 16.44 -23.42 33.59
C GLY A 240 17.83 -23.37 34.20
N ARG A 241 18.03 -22.64 35.29
CA ARG A 241 19.06 -22.98 36.29
C ARG A 241 18.59 -22.54 37.67
N LYS A 242 17.82 -23.40 38.32
CA LYS A 242 17.71 -23.39 39.78
C LYS A 242 18.91 -24.13 40.33
N ASN A 243 19.83 -23.41 40.91
CA ASN A 243 20.86 -23.97 41.77
C ASN A 243 20.20 -24.48 43.05
N GLY A 244 20.12 -25.82 43.18
CA GLY A 244 19.83 -26.45 44.42
C GLY A 244 21.08 -26.41 45.35
N HIS A 245 20.98 -25.62 46.39
CA HIS A 245 21.89 -25.77 47.56
C HIS A 245 21.18 -26.71 48.53
N GLY A 246 21.67 -27.93 48.63
CA GLY A 246 21.35 -28.82 49.73
C GLY A 246 22.31 -28.57 50.90
N PRO A 247 21.84 -28.58 52.15
CA PRO A 247 22.72 -28.57 53.29
C PRO A 247 23.17 -30.01 53.61
N GLY A 248 24.46 -30.20 53.69
CA GLY A 248 25.05 -31.41 54.30
C GLY A 248 25.27 -31.22 55.79
N PRO A 249 25.38 -32.31 56.59
CA PRO A 249 25.59 -32.27 57.98
C PRO A 249 27.06 -31.92 58.35
#